data_292985b1feacbd7e10814fb30b744633
#
_entry.id   292985b1feacbd7e10814fb30b744633
#
_cell.length_a   1.000
_cell.length_b   1.000
_cell.length_c   1.000
_cell.angle_alpha   90.00
_cell.angle_beta   90.00
_cell.angle_gamma   90.00
#
_symmetry.space_group_name_H-M   'P 1'
#
loop_
_entity.id
_entity.type
_entity.pdbx_description
1 polymer ?
#
loop_
_entity_poly.entity_id
_entity_poly.type
_entity_poly.pdbx_seq_one_letter_code
_entity_poly.pdbx_strand_id
1 'polypeptide(L)'
;PVGTYQLVASKGPEYRVYQGTVDVRAGETTDATLKLERYIDQPSRGWYSGDGHLHLMRDETEDVTLWGYVTAEDIHVSNLLEMGNIVTTHYRQPAWGVEGRFLRDGHMIASGQEDPRTTQRGHTIHHNLQRPFHLPADRYFFYHEVFEESHRQGGVSGYAHYGSSFNGRRGLVLDVPFDLVDFVEILQGGRLVTNNWYPFLNLGFKLNPSAGSDFPYFGPSL
;
A
#
# COMPACT_ATOMS: atom_id res chain seq x y z
N PRO A 1 28.98 21.83 -1.51
CA PRO A 1 29.45 22.94 -2.33
C PRO A 1 28.71 24.23 -1.96
N VAL A 2 29.38 25.38 -2.10
CA VAL A 2 28.77 26.68 -1.94
C VAL A 2 27.93 27.03 -3.16
N GLY A 3 26.84 27.77 -2.99
CA GLY A 3 25.97 28.20 -4.08
C GLY A 3 24.52 28.36 -3.67
N THR A 4 23.70 28.82 -4.61
CA THR A 4 22.24 28.90 -4.46
C THR A 4 21.63 27.60 -4.97
N TYR A 5 20.81 26.97 -4.14
CA TYR A 5 20.12 25.72 -4.47
C TYR A 5 18.62 25.95 -4.57
N GLN A 6 18.01 25.28 -5.53
CA GLN A 6 16.55 25.17 -5.54
C GLN A 6 16.12 24.16 -4.49
N LEU A 7 15.09 24.48 -3.72
CA LEU A 7 14.52 23.66 -2.68
C LEU A 7 13.07 23.38 -3.02
N VAL A 8 12.74 22.10 -3.13
CA VAL A 8 11.36 21.61 -3.34
C VAL A 8 11.00 20.72 -2.15
N ALA A 9 9.87 20.96 -1.53
CA ALA A 9 9.36 20.12 -0.46
C ALA A 9 7.87 19.80 -0.68
N SER A 10 7.51 18.56 -0.40
CA SER A 10 6.14 18.04 -0.49
C SER A 10 5.77 17.29 0.78
N LYS A 11 4.46 17.12 1.01
CA LYS A 11 3.92 16.30 2.09
C LYS A 11 2.53 15.81 1.70
N GLY A 12 2.46 14.65 1.06
CA GLY A 12 1.19 14.07 0.66
C GLY A 12 0.32 14.94 -0.25
N PRO A 13 -0.84 14.44 -0.68
CA PRO A 13 -1.66 15.10 -1.70
C PRO A 13 -2.47 16.30 -1.18
N GLU A 14 -2.56 16.49 0.14
CA GLU A 14 -3.35 17.58 0.73
C GLU A 14 -2.54 18.85 0.99
N TYR A 15 -1.24 18.83 0.69
CA TYR A 15 -0.35 19.96 0.89
C TYR A 15 0.12 20.56 -0.44
N ARG A 16 0.26 21.87 -0.47
CA ARG A 16 0.89 22.56 -1.59
C ARG A 16 2.39 22.26 -1.59
N VAL A 17 2.91 21.94 -2.76
CA VAL A 17 4.35 21.79 -2.96
C VAL A 17 5.02 23.14 -2.74
N TYR A 18 6.00 23.16 -1.83
CA TYR A 18 6.85 24.33 -1.62
C TYR A 18 7.96 24.36 -2.65
N GLN A 19 8.21 25.53 -3.21
CA GLN A 19 9.37 25.80 -4.07
C GLN A 19 10.05 27.09 -3.61
N GLY A 20 11.36 27.05 -3.44
CA GLY A 20 12.14 28.19 -3.01
C GLY A 20 13.62 28.01 -3.28
N THR A 21 14.44 28.90 -2.75
CA THR A 21 15.89 28.83 -2.87
C THR A 21 16.55 28.92 -1.50
N VAL A 22 17.75 28.34 -1.38
CA VAL A 22 18.59 28.44 -0.19
C VAL A 22 20.04 28.71 -0.64
N ASP A 23 20.70 29.63 0.06
CA ASP A 23 22.11 29.95 -0.19
C ASP A 23 22.99 29.19 0.83
N VAL A 24 23.92 28.42 0.31
CA VAL A 24 24.92 27.70 1.11
C VAL A 24 26.28 28.41 0.97
N ARG A 25 26.88 28.79 2.10
CA ARG A 25 28.17 29.51 2.16
C ARG A 25 29.26 28.66 2.77
N ALA A 26 30.50 28.95 2.41
CA ALA A 26 31.64 28.22 2.92
C ALA A 26 31.82 28.47 4.44
N GLY A 27 31.97 27.38 5.21
CA GLY A 27 32.19 27.47 6.65
C GLY A 27 30.99 27.86 7.50
N GLU A 28 29.81 27.98 6.88
CA GLU A 28 28.56 28.31 7.56
C GLU A 28 27.55 27.16 7.49
N THR A 29 26.68 27.06 8.49
CA THR A 29 25.46 26.23 8.44
C THR A 29 24.31 27.15 8.09
N THR A 30 23.55 26.78 7.07
CA THR A 30 22.31 27.49 6.68
C THR A 30 21.10 26.70 7.16
N ASP A 31 20.33 27.28 8.08
CA ASP A 31 19.06 26.73 8.54
C ASP A 31 17.92 27.27 7.67
N ALA A 32 17.10 26.39 7.12
CA ALA A 32 15.91 26.75 6.35
C ALA A 32 14.66 26.14 6.99
N THR A 33 13.74 26.99 7.42
CA THR A 33 12.43 26.55 7.93
C THR A 33 11.40 26.69 6.84
N LEU A 34 10.76 25.56 6.49
CA LEU A 34 9.72 25.50 5.46
C LEU A 34 8.36 25.36 6.12
N LYS A 35 7.40 26.17 5.68
CA LYS A 35 6.00 26.03 6.06
C LYS A 35 5.23 25.46 4.87
N LEU A 36 4.82 24.20 4.98
CA LEU A 36 3.92 23.58 4.02
C LEU A 36 2.47 23.95 4.34
N GLU A 37 1.74 24.39 3.34
CA GLU A 37 0.34 24.78 3.46
C GLU A 37 -0.56 23.60 3.13
N ARG A 38 -1.36 23.15 4.12
CA ARG A 38 -2.45 22.22 3.86
C ARG A 38 -3.60 23.00 3.21
N TYR A 39 -3.98 22.67 1.99
CA TYR A 39 -5.06 23.36 1.27
C TYR A 39 -6.41 22.65 1.35
N ILE A 40 -6.42 21.38 1.77
CA ILE A 40 -7.63 20.63 2.07
C ILE A 40 -7.38 19.76 3.31
N ASP A 41 -8.39 19.62 4.16
CA ASP A 41 -8.35 18.78 5.37
C ASP A 41 -9.45 17.71 5.27
N GLN A 42 -9.12 16.60 4.64
CA GLN A 42 -10.02 15.47 4.48
C GLN A 42 -10.26 14.69 5.78
N PRO A 43 -9.27 14.54 6.68
CA PRO A 43 -9.50 13.92 7.98
C PRO A 43 -10.61 14.60 8.80
N SER A 44 -10.73 15.92 8.75
CA SER A 44 -11.83 16.64 9.41
C SER A 44 -13.22 16.30 8.86
N ARG A 45 -13.27 15.67 7.67
CA ARG A 45 -14.48 15.22 7.00
C ARG A 45 -14.69 13.71 7.11
N GLY A 46 -13.83 13.01 7.86
CA GLY A 46 -13.87 11.55 8.02
C GLY A 46 -13.22 10.75 6.90
N TRP A 47 -12.42 11.39 6.02
CA TRP A 47 -11.69 10.72 4.96
C TRP A 47 -10.20 10.69 5.29
N TYR A 48 -9.60 9.52 5.19
CA TYR A 48 -8.19 9.30 5.54
C TYR A 48 -7.43 8.76 4.35
N SER A 49 -6.24 9.31 4.11
CA SER A 49 -5.32 8.77 3.11
C SER A 49 -4.81 7.40 3.52
N GLY A 50 -4.59 6.52 2.57
CA GLY A 50 -4.07 5.19 2.84
C GLY A 50 -3.20 4.67 1.72
N ASP A 51 -2.23 3.81 2.09
CA ASP A 51 -1.47 2.98 1.18
C ASP A 51 -1.68 1.52 1.57
N GLY A 52 -2.34 0.78 0.68
CA GLY A 52 -2.65 -0.63 0.88
C GLY A 52 -1.52 -1.57 0.51
N HIS A 53 -0.41 -1.08 -0.07
CA HIS A 53 0.59 -1.93 -0.70
C HIS A 53 2.01 -1.43 -0.46
N LEU A 54 2.55 -1.78 0.72
CA LEU A 54 3.91 -1.41 1.13
C LEU A 54 4.71 -2.65 1.49
N HIS A 55 5.93 -2.76 0.98
CA HIS A 55 6.85 -3.84 1.31
C HIS A 55 8.01 -3.33 2.17
N LEU A 56 7.73 -3.14 3.44
CA LEU A 56 8.72 -2.81 4.46
C LEU A 56 8.71 -3.88 5.53
N MET A 57 9.88 -4.35 5.90
CA MET A 57 10.01 -5.23 7.06
C MET A 57 9.73 -4.39 8.31
N ARG A 58 8.80 -4.85 9.12
CA ARG A 58 8.47 -4.22 10.38
C ARG A 58 9.19 -4.93 11.51
N ASP A 59 9.78 -4.18 12.39
CA ASP A 59 10.27 -4.58 13.69
C ASP A 59 9.61 -3.65 14.73
N GLU A 60 9.22 -4.16 15.87
CA GLU A 60 8.55 -3.38 16.92
C GLU A 60 9.41 -2.18 17.38
N THR A 61 10.74 -2.30 17.28
CA THR A 61 11.68 -1.21 17.59
C THR A 61 11.71 -0.13 16.52
N GLU A 62 11.24 -0.41 15.32
CA GLU A 62 11.25 0.50 14.16
C GLU A 62 9.91 1.21 13.93
N ASP A 63 8.85 0.85 14.66
CA ASP A 63 7.52 1.45 14.48
C ASP A 63 7.53 2.98 14.50
N VAL A 64 8.35 3.58 15.36
CA VAL A 64 8.49 5.04 15.41
C VAL A 64 9.16 5.62 14.17
N THR A 65 10.13 4.91 13.60
CA THR A 65 10.80 5.30 12.34
C THR A 65 9.83 5.19 11.17
N LEU A 66 9.10 4.07 11.07
CA LEU A 66 8.08 3.86 10.05
C LEU A 66 6.95 4.88 10.15
N TRP A 67 6.53 5.21 11.40
CA TRP A 67 5.58 6.28 11.63
C TRP A 67 6.10 7.64 11.11
N GLY A 68 7.41 7.90 11.27
CA GLY A 68 8.05 9.09 10.70
C GLY A 68 7.92 9.15 9.18
N TYR A 69 8.11 8.02 8.47
CA TYR A 69 7.96 7.96 7.02
C TYR A 69 6.51 8.19 6.57
N VAL A 70 5.55 7.48 7.16
CA VAL A 70 4.15 7.61 6.76
C VAL A 70 3.55 8.98 7.08
N THR A 71 4.00 9.61 8.18
CA THR A 71 3.59 10.98 8.52
C THR A 71 4.25 12.03 7.63
N ALA A 72 5.47 11.79 7.12
CA ALA A 72 6.10 12.67 6.14
C ALA A 72 5.29 12.73 4.84
N GLU A 73 4.64 11.64 4.45
CA GLU A 73 3.77 11.55 3.28
C GLU A 73 2.28 11.78 3.59
N ASP A 74 1.94 12.14 4.83
CA ASP A 74 0.56 12.34 5.32
C ASP A 74 -0.34 11.11 5.08
N ILE A 75 0.21 9.90 5.19
CA ILE A 75 -0.52 8.64 5.03
C ILE A 75 -1.05 8.20 6.39
N HIS A 76 -2.38 8.15 6.53
CA HIS A 76 -3.04 7.82 7.79
C HIS A 76 -3.17 6.32 8.03
N VAL A 77 -3.32 5.53 6.96
CA VAL A 77 -3.46 4.07 7.04
C VAL A 77 -2.43 3.41 6.13
N SER A 78 -1.50 2.68 6.72
CA SER A 78 -0.42 2.01 5.99
C SER A 78 -0.47 0.51 6.26
N ASN A 79 -0.59 -0.29 5.19
CA ASN A 79 -0.54 -1.74 5.29
C ASN A 79 0.83 -2.24 4.80
N LEU A 80 1.61 -2.78 5.73
CA LEU A 80 2.91 -3.39 5.44
C LEU A 80 2.68 -4.87 5.09
N LEU A 81 2.95 -5.23 3.85
CA LEU A 81 2.64 -6.56 3.33
C LEU A 81 3.82 -7.51 3.47
N GLU A 82 3.61 -8.58 4.21
CA GLU A 82 4.45 -9.75 4.07
C GLU A 82 4.27 -10.32 2.67
N MET A 83 5.36 -10.51 1.96
CA MET A 83 5.35 -10.93 0.56
C MET A 83 5.80 -12.38 0.43
N GLY A 84 4.92 -13.26 -0.04
CA GLY A 84 5.21 -14.67 -0.21
C GLY A 84 5.37 -15.12 -1.66
N ASN A 85 5.97 -16.28 -1.81
CA ASN A 85 5.89 -17.11 -3.00
C ASN A 85 5.96 -18.58 -2.58
N ILE A 86 5.86 -19.50 -3.54
CA ILE A 86 5.83 -20.95 -3.29
C ILE A 86 7.01 -21.47 -2.44
N VAL A 87 8.10 -20.71 -2.29
CA VAL A 87 9.34 -21.16 -1.65
C VAL A 87 9.74 -20.27 -0.47
N THR A 88 9.57 -18.98 -0.59
CA THR A 88 10.13 -17.98 0.35
C THR A 88 9.12 -16.92 0.74
N THR A 89 9.31 -16.41 1.96
CA THR A 89 8.57 -15.27 2.50
C THR A 89 9.55 -14.12 2.77
N HIS A 90 9.21 -12.95 2.27
CA HIS A 90 9.97 -11.71 2.42
C HIS A 90 9.16 -10.69 3.21
N TYR A 91 9.81 -9.70 3.78
CA TYR A 91 9.18 -8.62 4.56
C TYR A 91 8.27 -9.12 5.68
N ARG A 92 8.72 -10.15 6.41
CA ARG A 92 7.97 -10.76 7.50
C ARG A 92 7.50 -9.72 8.50
N GLN A 93 6.26 -9.87 8.92
CA GLN A 93 5.63 -8.99 9.88
C GLN A 93 5.58 -9.67 11.25
N PRO A 94 6.09 -9.01 12.33
CA PRO A 94 6.18 -9.62 13.65
C PRO A 94 4.85 -9.64 14.39
N ALA A 95 3.91 -8.75 14.04
CA ALA A 95 2.67 -8.56 14.76
C ALA A 95 1.48 -8.47 13.80
N TRP A 96 0.38 -9.11 14.13
CA TRP A 96 -0.82 -9.26 13.32
C TRP A 96 -2.08 -8.93 14.11
N GLY A 97 -3.20 -8.80 13.41
CA GLY A 97 -4.48 -8.49 14.01
C GLY A 97 -4.56 -7.08 14.58
N VAL A 98 -5.61 -6.87 15.38
CA VAL A 98 -5.85 -5.55 15.99
C VAL A 98 -4.75 -5.18 16.98
N GLU A 99 -4.30 -6.17 17.78
CA GLU A 99 -3.24 -5.98 18.77
C GLU A 99 -1.87 -5.69 18.15
N GLY A 100 -1.66 -6.14 16.91
CA GLY A 100 -0.43 -5.90 16.17
C GLY A 100 -0.37 -4.54 15.46
N ARG A 101 -1.38 -3.70 15.56
CA ARG A 101 -1.39 -2.36 14.95
C ARG A 101 -0.58 -1.37 15.77
N PHE A 102 0.23 -0.57 15.10
CA PHE A 102 0.81 0.61 15.71
C PHE A 102 -0.06 1.83 15.40
N LEU A 103 -0.50 2.51 16.44
CA LEU A 103 -1.40 3.66 16.35
C LEU A 103 -0.77 4.86 17.05
N ARG A 104 -0.57 5.95 16.32
CA ARG A 104 -0.02 7.20 16.88
C ARG A 104 -0.48 8.40 16.08
N ASP A 105 -0.94 9.45 16.77
CA ASP A 105 -1.28 10.76 16.21
C ASP A 105 -2.21 10.67 14.97
N GLY A 106 -3.21 9.78 15.01
CA GLY A 106 -4.16 9.58 13.92
C GLY A 106 -3.65 8.75 12.75
N HIS A 107 -2.44 8.19 12.85
CA HIS A 107 -1.86 7.31 11.85
C HIS A 107 -1.82 5.86 12.34
N MET A 108 -2.05 4.93 11.44
CA MET A 108 -2.05 3.51 11.69
C MET A 108 -1.09 2.76 10.77
N ILE A 109 -0.27 1.91 11.35
CA ILE A 109 0.52 0.91 10.63
C ILE A 109 -0.05 -0.46 10.98
N ALA A 110 -0.41 -1.23 9.97
CA ALA A 110 -0.97 -2.57 10.13
C ALA A 110 -0.25 -3.56 9.23
N SER A 111 -0.21 -4.82 9.65
CA SER A 111 0.32 -5.91 8.83
C SER A 111 -0.74 -6.44 7.88
N GLY A 112 -0.31 -6.80 6.68
CA GLY A 112 -1.08 -7.49 5.66
C GLY A 112 -0.21 -8.52 4.93
N GLN A 113 -0.76 -9.12 3.90
CA GLN A 113 -0.08 -10.18 3.16
C GLN A 113 -0.27 -10.00 1.65
N GLU A 114 0.80 -10.15 0.87
CA GLU A 114 0.77 -10.36 -0.57
C GLU A 114 1.25 -11.76 -0.90
N ASP A 115 0.34 -12.71 -0.86
CA ASP A 115 0.54 -14.14 -1.16
C ASP A 115 -0.83 -14.84 -1.27
N PRO A 116 -1.09 -15.66 -2.32
CA PRO A 116 -0.16 -16.14 -3.34
C PRO A 116 0.15 -15.14 -4.44
N ARG A 117 1.32 -15.38 -5.07
CA ARG A 117 1.88 -14.51 -6.12
C ARG A 117 2.38 -15.36 -7.27
N THR A 118 1.61 -15.45 -8.35
CA THR A 118 2.04 -16.15 -9.56
C THR A 118 1.80 -15.31 -10.81
N THR A 119 2.66 -15.48 -11.81
CA THR A 119 2.47 -14.84 -13.12
C THR A 119 1.24 -15.37 -13.85
N GLN A 120 0.77 -16.57 -13.49
CA GLN A 120 -0.37 -17.24 -14.13
C GLN A 120 -1.72 -16.69 -13.65
N ARG A 121 -1.85 -16.40 -12.34
CA ARG A 121 -3.11 -15.95 -11.74
C ARG A 121 -3.09 -14.52 -11.24
N GLY A 122 -1.92 -13.95 -11.01
CA GLY A 122 -1.72 -12.63 -10.42
C GLY A 122 -1.27 -12.70 -8.98
N HIS A 123 -1.04 -11.53 -8.39
CA HIS A 123 -0.71 -11.37 -6.98
C HIS A 123 -1.96 -10.99 -6.21
N THR A 124 -2.11 -11.53 -5.01
CA THR A 124 -3.25 -11.24 -4.15
C THR A 124 -2.81 -10.46 -2.92
N ILE A 125 -3.67 -9.57 -2.46
CA ILE A 125 -3.45 -8.76 -1.27
C ILE A 125 -4.55 -9.07 -0.26
N HIS A 126 -4.15 -9.22 1.01
CA HIS A 126 -5.04 -9.52 2.11
C HIS A 126 -4.75 -8.58 3.27
N HIS A 127 -5.75 -7.82 3.66
CA HIS A 127 -5.69 -6.87 4.78
C HIS A 127 -6.48 -7.36 5.98
N ASN A 128 -6.18 -6.79 7.16
CA ASN A 128 -6.88 -7.07 8.41
C ASN A 128 -6.85 -8.54 8.84
N LEU A 129 -5.78 -9.26 8.49
CA LEU A 129 -5.58 -10.62 8.93
C LEU A 129 -5.21 -10.68 10.42
N GLN A 130 -5.67 -11.73 11.11
CA GLN A 130 -5.25 -12.02 12.49
C GLN A 130 -3.90 -12.77 12.54
N ARG A 131 -3.53 -13.43 11.46
CA ARG A 131 -2.26 -14.14 11.24
C ARG A 131 -2.03 -14.35 9.75
N PRO A 132 -0.78 -14.54 9.31
CA PRO A 132 -0.50 -14.91 7.93
C PRO A 132 -1.04 -16.28 7.58
N PHE A 133 -1.33 -16.51 6.30
CA PHE A 133 -1.74 -17.82 5.79
C PHE A 133 -1.02 -18.12 4.47
N HIS A 134 -0.21 -19.17 4.47
CA HIS A 134 0.57 -19.59 3.30
C HIS A 134 0.08 -20.95 2.80
N LEU A 135 -0.16 -21.04 1.50
CA LEU A 135 -0.50 -22.31 0.87
C LEU A 135 0.75 -23.20 0.75
N PRO A 136 0.64 -24.51 1.00
CA PRO A 136 1.70 -25.45 0.69
C PRO A 136 1.95 -25.52 -0.82
N ALA A 137 3.14 -25.97 -1.22
CA ALA A 137 3.59 -25.92 -2.61
C ALA A 137 2.66 -26.65 -3.59
N ASP A 138 2.12 -27.79 -3.20
CA ASP A 138 1.19 -28.60 -3.98
C ASP A 138 -0.20 -27.97 -4.14
N ARG A 139 -0.54 -26.99 -3.29
CA ARG A 139 -1.80 -26.24 -3.29
C ARG A 139 -1.65 -24.76 -3.65
N TYR A 140 -0.48 -24.33 -4.03
CA TYR A 140 -0.17 -22.89 -4.20
C TYR A 140 -1.03 -22.17 -5.24
N PHE A 141 -1.63 -22.90 -6.15
CA PHE A 141 -2.55 -22.35 -7.17
C PHE A 141 -4.03 -22.33 -6.75
N PHE A 142 -4.37 -22.83 -5.57
CA PHE A 142 -5.74 -22.83 -5.05
C PHE A 142 -6.05 -21.52 -4.31
N TYR A 143 -6.03 -20.42 -5.03
CA TYR A 143 -6.18 -19.06 -4.48
C TYR A 143 -7.45 -18.87 -3.67
N HIS A 144 -8.55 -19.53 -4.03
CA HIS A 144 -9.80 -19.48 -3.27
C HIS A 144 -9.61 -19.81 -1.77
N GLU A 145 -8.70 -20.70 -1.43
CA GLU A 145 -8.44 -21.08 -0.03
C GLU A 145 -7.86 -19.90 0.78
N VAL A 146 -7.03 -19.06 0.16
CA VAL A 146 -6.49 -17.88 0.82
C VAL A 146 -7.54 -16.80 0.97
N PHE A 147 -8.38 -16.58 -0.05
CA PHE A 147 -9.51 -15.67 0.03
C PHE A 147 -10.49 -16.10 1.14
N GLU A 148 -10.88 -17.38 1.16
CA GLU A 148 -11.77 -17.92 2.20
C GLU A 148 -11.15 -17.83 3.60
N GLU A 149 -9.85 -18.12 3.75
CA GLU A 149 -9.16 -17.96 5.03
C GLU A 149 -9.10 -16.50 5.47
N SER A 150 -8.82 -15.58 4.55
CA SER A 150 -8.84 -14.15 4.83
C SER A 150 -10.20 -13.70 5.35
N HIS A 151 -11.28 -14.07 4.66
CA HIS A 151 -12.66 -13.74 5.09
C HIS A 151 -13.01 -14.38 6.44
N ARG A 152 -12.56 -15.60 6.70
CA ARG A 152 -12.77 -16.27 8.00
C ARG A 152 -12.06 -15.55 9.15
N GLN A 153 -10.94 -14.88 8.86
CA GLN A 153 -10.24 -14.03 9.83
C GLN A 153 -10.85 -12.63 9.98
N GLY A 154 -11.86 -12.27 9.18
CA GLY A 154 -12.45 -10.94 9.13
C GLY A 154 -11.63 -9.96 8.27
N GLY A 155 -10.77 -10.49 7.40
CA GLY A 155 -9.99 -9.73 6.44
C GLY A 155 -10.78 -9.33 5.20
N VAL A 156 -10.15 -8.51 4.36
CA VAL A 156 -10.60 -8.17 3.02
C VAL A 156 -9.49 -8.48 2.03
N SER A 157 -9.88 -8.96 0.85
CA SER A 157 -8.96 -9.56 -0.10
C SER A 157 -9.15 -9.03 -1.51
N GLY A 158 -8.05 -8.90 -2.24
CA GLY A 158 -8.09 -8.41 -3.60
C GLY A 158 -6.90 -8.79 -4.45
N TYR A 159 -6.90 -8.27 -5.66
CA TYR A 159 -5.81 -8.46 -6.61
C TYR A 159 -4.97 -7.19 -6.75
N ALA A 160 -3.64 -7.38 -6.66
CA ALA A 160 -2.63 -6.33 -6.84
C ALA A 160 -2.42 -5.95 -8.32
N HIS A 161 -1.86 -4.78 -8.55
CA HIS A 161 -1.33 -4.25 -9.83
C HIS A 161 -2.20 -4.56 -11.05
N TYR A 162 -3.48 -4.33 -10.93
CA TYR A 162 -4.41 -4.65 -11.99
C TYR A 162 -4.13 -3.85 -13.26
N GLY A 163 -3.71 -4.53 -14.31
CA GLY A 163 -3.35 -3.92 -15.57
C GLY A 163 -1.84 -3.85 -15.85
N SER A 164 -1.00 -4.22 -14.89
CA SER A 164 0.40 -4.52 -15.17
C SER A 164 0.55 -5.88 -15.87
N SER A 165 1.75 -6.20 -16.33
CA SER A 165 2.08 -7.48 -16.97
C SER A 165 1.94 -8.70 -16.05
N PHE A 166 1.85 -8.50 -14.74
CA PHE A 166 1.76 -9.55 -13.72
C PHE A 166 0.34 -10.08 -13.44
N ASN A 167 -0.61 -9.76 -14.28
CA ASN A 167 -1.81 -10.56 -14.58
C ASN A 167 -2.83 -10.91 -13.49
N GLY A 168 -3.21 -10.01 -12.62
CA GLY A 168 -4.45 -10.13 -11.85
C GLY A 168 -5.70 -10.42 -12.69
N ARG A 169 -5.65 -10.14 -13.99
CA ARG A 169 -6.76 -10.37 -14.94
C ARG A 169 -7.24 -11.81 -14.98
N ARG A 170 -6.34 -12.81 -14.90
CA ARG A 170 -6.71 -14.22 -15.01
C ARG A 170 -7.31 -14.74 -13.71
N GLY A 171 -6.79 -14.30 -12.58
CA GLY A 171 -7.34 -14.64 -11.28
C GLY A 171 -8.73 -14.04 -11.07
N LEU A 172 -8.92 -12.76 -11.39
CA LEU A 172 -10.21 -12.08 -11.21
C LEU A 172 -11.38 -12.82 -11.85
N VAL A 173 -11.27 -13.28 -13.09
CA VAL A 173 -12.35 -14.00 -13.77
C VAL A 173 -12.69 -15.34 -13.13
N LEU A 174 -11.76 -15.90 -12.36
CA LEU A 174 -11.95 -17.17 -11.65
C LEU A 174 -12.55 -16.96 -10.26
N ASP A 175 -12.25 -15.85 -9.59
CA ASP A 175 -12.53 -15.68 -8.17
C ASP A 175 -13.66 -14.65 -7.89
N VAL A 176 -13.83 -13.61 -8.73
CA VAL A 176 -14.92 -12.63 -8.58
C VAL A 176 -16.32 -13.27 -8.65
N PRO A 177 -16.61 -14.22 -9.56
CA PRO A 177 -17.94 -14.84 -9.62
C PRO A 177 -18.34 -15.66 -8.38
N PHE A 178 -17.39 -15.96 -7.51
CA PHE A 178 -17.60 -16.71 -6.28
C PHE A 178 -17.64 -15.82 -5.03
N ASP A 179 -17.71 -14.48 -5.22
CA ASP A 179 -17.74 -13.49 -4.13
C ASP A 179 -16.51 -13.56 -3.20
N LEU A 180 -15.36 -13.92 -3.78
CA LEU A 180 -14.10 -14.07 -3.06
C LEU A 180 -13.24 -12.79 -3.06
N VAL A 181 -13.52 -11.86 -3.97
CA VAL A 181 -12.68 -10.67 -4.20
C VAL A 181 -13.42 -9.41 -3.80
N ASP A 182 -12.93 -8.74 -2.76
CA ASP A 182 -13.52 -7.50 -2.23
C ASP A 182 -13.07 -6.27 -3.01
N PHE A 183 -11.82 -6.27 -3.49
CA PHE A 183 -11.25 -5.12 -4.17
C PHE A 183 -10.26 -5.51 -5.28
N VAL A 184 -9.96 -4.54 -6.12
CA VAL A 184 -8.88 -4.66 -7.11
C VAL A 184 -8.06 -3.37 -7.13
N GLU A 185 -6.76 -3.50 -7.12
CA GLU A 185 -5.84 -2.38 -7.18
C GLU A 185 -5.76 -1.86 -8.61
N ILE A 186 -6.47 -0.75 -8.87
CA ILE A 186 -6.56 -0.11 -10.18
C ILE A 186 -5.63 1.08 -10.34
N LEU A 187 -5.06 1.59 -9.24
CA LEU A 187 -4.12 2.70 -9.23
C LEU A 187 -2.83 2.29 -8.53
N GLN A 188 -1.73 2.29 -9.27
CA GLN A 188 -0.41 1.98 -8.76
C GLN A 188 0.67 2.67 -9.61
N GLY A 189 1.74 3.14 -8.96
CA GLY A 189 2.87 3.79 -9.65
C GLY A 189 2.44 4.95 -10.57
N GLY A 190 1.46 5.75 -10.15
CA GLY A 190 0.91 6.86 -10.95
C GLY A 190 0.06 6.44 -12.15
N ARG A 191 -0.23 5.14 -12.33
CA ARG A 191 -1.02 4.62 -13.45
C ARG A 191 -2.39 4.15 -12.99
N LEU A 192 -3.44 4.77 -13.52
CA LEU A 192 -4.83 4.37 -13.34
C LEU A 192 -5.26 3.43 -14.46
N VAL A 193 -5.71 2.21 -14.12
CA VAL A 193 -6.15 1.19 -15.07
C VAL A 193 -7.58 0.74 -14.77
N THR A 194 -8.54 1.27 -15.49
CA THR A 194 -9.97 1.00 -15.28
C THR A 194 -10.60 0.10 -16.34
N ASN A 195 -9.96 -0.04 -17.51
CA ASN A 195 -10.54 -0.72 -18.68
C ASN A 195 -10.96 -2.16 -18.44
N ASN A 196 -10.26 -2.86 -17.52
CA ASN A 196 -10.58 -4.24 -17.20
C ASN A 196 -11.45 -4.37 -15.94
N TRP A 197 -11.63 -3.29 -15.17
CA TRP A 197 -12.46 -3.23 -13.98
C TRP A 197 -13.94 -2.96 -14.33
N TYR A 198 -14.19 -2.00 -15.22
CA TYR A 198 -15.55 -1.66 -15.64
C TYR A 198 -16.39 -2.83 -16.18
N PRO A 199 -15.83 -3.82 -16.93
CA PRO A 199 -16.61 -4.99 -17.34
C PRO A 199 -17.22 -5.76 -16.18
N PHE A 200 -16.53 -5.91 -15.04
CA PHE A 200 -17.10 -6.55 -13.86
C PHE A 200 -18.25 -5.73 -13.26
N LEU A 201 -18.08 -4.40 -13.15
CA LEU A 201 -19.15 -3.52 -12.68
C LEU A 201 -20.37 -3.56 -13.61
N ASN A 202 -20.15 -3.58 -14.92
CA ASN A 202 -21.23 -3.67 -15.91
C ASN A 202 -21.98 -5.02 -15.86
N LEU A 203 -21.31 -6.07 -15.40
CA LEU A 203 -21.94 -7.38 -15.13
C LEU A 203 -22.63 -7.46 -13.77
N GLY A 204 -22.56 -6.38 -12.97
CA GLY A 204 -23.23 -6.29 -11.68
C GLY A 204 -22.43 -6.78 -10.48
N PHE A 205 -21.14 -7.12 -10.66
CA PHE A 205 -20.28 -7.49 -9.55
C PHE A 205 -19.90 -6.27 -8.72
N LYS A 206 -19.92 -6.41 -7.39
CA LYS A 206 -19.43 -5.40 -6.46
C LYS A 206 -17.91 -5.60 -6.27
N LEU A 207 -17.13 -4.82 -6.97
CA LEU A 207 -15.68 -4.89 -6.92
C LEU A 207 -15.14 -3.49 -6.62
N ASN A 208 -14.65 -3.30 -5.40
CA ASN A 208 -14.17 -1.99 -4.95
C ASN A 208 -12.81 -1.66 -5.58
N PRO A 209 -12.58 -0.39 -5.95
CA PRO A 209 -11.24 0.04 -6.37
C PRO A 209 -10.32 0.19 -5.17
N SER A 210 -9.04 -0.11 -5.37
CA SER A 210 -7.96 0.14 -4.41
C SER A 210 -6.79 0.83 -5.09
N ALA A 211 -5.91 1.38 -4.26
CA ALA A 211 -4.66 1.99 -4.66
C ALA A 211 -3.53 1.56 -3.71
N GLY A 212 -2.33 1.46 -4.24
CA GLY A 212 -1.13 1.16 -3.48
C GLY A 212 0.12 1.62 -4.21
N SER A 213 1.17 1.92 -3.47
CA SER A 213 2.44 2.36 -4.06
C SER A 213 3.29 1.20 -4.56
N ASP A 214 3.17 0.04 -3.93
CA ASP A 214 4.08 -1.10 -4.08
C ASP A 214 5.54 -0.71 -3.78
N PHE A 215 5.68 0.27 -2.84
CA PHE A 215 6.99 0.71 -2.39
C PHE A 215 7.75 -0.46 -1.72
N PRO A 216 9.05 -0.68 -1.97
CA PRO A 216 9.97 0.19 -2.72
C PRO A 216 10.15 -0.18 -4.20
N TYR A 217 9.33 -1.04 -4.77
CA TYR A 217 9.53 -1.55 -6.14
C TYR A 217 9.22 -0.52 -7.23
N PHE A 218 8.22 0.30 -6.97
CA PHE A 218 7.99 1.50 -7.77
C PHE A 218 8.41 2.68 -6.90
N GLY A 219 9.51 3.31 -7.23
CA GLY A 219 10.01 4.48 -6.51
C GLY A 219 8.95 5.58 -6.44
N PRO A 220 9.16 6.62 -5.62
CA PRO A 220 8.20 7.71 -5.52
C PRO A 220 8.03 8.32 -6.90
N SER A 221 6.93 7.99 -7.55
CA SER A 221 6.45 8.71 -8.71
C SER A 221 5.80 9.97 -8.19
N LEU A 222 6.62 10.98 -7.96
CA LEU A 222 6.16 12.35 -7.78
C LEU A 222 5.68 12.91 -9.12
#